data_8aa066e84204db293ae9e4a7105603cd
#
_entry.id   8aa066e84204db293ae9e4a7105603cd
#
_cell.length_a   1.000
_cell.length_b   1.000
_cell.length_c   1.000
_cell.angle_alpha   90.00
_cell.angle_beta   90.00
_cell.angle_gamma   90.00
#
_symmetry.space_group_name_H-M   'P 1'
#
loop_
_entity.id
_entity.type
_entity.pdbx_description
1 polymer ?
#
loop_
_entity_poly.entity_id
_entity_poly.type
_entity_poly.pdbx_seq_one_letter_code
_entity_poly.pdbx_strand_id
1 'polypeptide(L)'
;MKNFLIILTFLFTFLAPATAASTKTVMVFGDSLSASHGMPIEAGWVALLTQRLQTKFTDYQIINASISGETTLGGRNRIKQSLETHRPEIVILELGANDGLRGATIKSIYENLATIIEICKKNNSQVLLVGMQLPPNYGRTYTRKFQAIFPQLAENYQIKLIPFLLAGFGEKHEFFQADGIHPNEVAQKKIVETVWEVLQTMIKTEKIAANPDN
;
A
#
# COMPACT_ATOMS: atom_id res chain seq x y z
N MET A 1 36.10 -47.60 55.74
CA MET A 1 36.19 -46.34 54.99
C MET A 1 35.19 -46.43 53.83
N LYS A 2 34.04 -45.71 53.92
CA LYS A 2 32.97 -45.74 52.89
C LYS A 2 33.19 -44.55 51.95
N ASN A 3 33.51 -44.81 50.66
CA ASN A 3 33.63 -43.78 49.65
C ASN A 3 32.23 -43.35 49.20
N PHE A 4 31.90 -42.07 49.41
CA PHE A 4 30.66 -41.44 48.94
C PHE A 4 30.95 -40.81 47.56
N LEU A 5 30.37 -41.40 46.50
CA LEU A 5 30.45 -40.89 45.12
C LEU A 5 29.35 -39.84 44.93
N ILE A 6 29.75 -38.58 44.83
CA ILE A 6 28.82 -37.48 44.51
C ILE A 6 28.71 -37.40 43.00
N ILE A 7 27.52 -37.79 42.45
CA ILE A 7 27.19 -37.62 41.03
C ILE A 7 26.62 -36.21 40.86
N LEU A 8 27.40 -35.33 40.22
CA LEU A 8 26.98 -33.98 39.88
C LEU A 8 26.21 -34.03 38.53
N THR A 9 24.86 -33.98 38.58
CA THR A 9 24.01 -33.93 37.39
C THR A 9 23.99 -32.51 36.84
N PHE A 10 24.67 -32.31 35.71
CA PHE A 10 24.60 -31.06 34.98
C PHE A 10 23.30 -30.95 34.22
N LEU A 11 22.37 -30.09 34.70
CA LEU A 11 21.11 -29.82 34.03
C LEU A 11 21.38 -28.80 32.87
N PHE A 12 21.51 -29.30 31.64
CA PHE A 12 21.65 -28.47 30.46
C PHE A 12 20.27 -27.89 30.10
N THR A 13 19.99 -26.67 30.50
CA THR A 13 18.78 -25.94 30.05
C THR A 13 19.02 -25.49 28.60
N PHE A 14 18.37 -26.16 27.66
CA PHE A 14 18.26 -25.72 26.26
C PHE A 14 17.37 -24.45 26.24
N LEU A 15 18.00 -23.25 26.19
CA LEU A 15 17.29 -22.05 25.76
C LEU A 15 17.04 -22.18 24.25
N ALA A 16 15.82 -22.51 23.86
CA ALA A 16 15.40 -22.39 22.48
C ALA A 16 15.50 -20.91 22.06
N PRO A 17 16.15 -20.59 20.93
CA PRO A 17 16.21 -19.21 20.46
C PRO A 17 14.77 -18.75 20.20
N ALA A 18 14.35 -17.68 20.86
CA ALA A 18 13.10 -16.99 20.54
C ALA A 18 13.25 -16.48 19.10
N THR A 19 12.58 -17.12 18.16
CA THR A 19 12.45 -16.62 16.78
C THR A 19 11.71 -15.30 16.86
N ALA A 20 12.42 -14.18 16.75
CA ALA A 20 11.81 -12.89 16.60
C ALA A 20 10.92 -12.96 15.35
N ALA A 21 9.61 -12.78 15.52
CA ALA A 21 8.68 -12.75 14.41
C ALA A 21 9.15 -11.63 13.45
N SER A 22 9.41 -11.98 12.18
CA SER A 22 9.85 -11.00 11.20
C SER A 22 8.74 -9.97 10.99
N THR A 23 9.05 -8.69 11.14
CA THR A 23 8.09 -7.62 10.88
C THR A 23 7.69 -7.63 9.41
N LYS A 24 6.39 -7.77 9.14
CA LYS A 24 5.81 -7.75 7.81
C LYS A 24 5.72 -6.32 7.28
N THR A 25 5.91 -6.13 5.99
CA THR A 25 5.95 -4.80 5.37
C THR A 25 4.75 -4.56 4.46
N VAL A 26 4.07 -3.44 4.66
CA VAL A 26 3.15 -2.84 3.69
C VAL A 26 3.91 -1.71 2.99
N MET A 27 4.03 -1.75 1.67
CA MET A 27 4.66 -0.69 0.89
C MET A 27 3.60 0.15 0.19
N VAL A 28 3.60 1.46 0.43
CA VAL A 28 2.85 2.42 -0.37
C VAL A 28 3.71 2.83 -1.57
N PHE A 29 3.19 2.56 -2.76
CA PHE A 29 3.87 2.83 -4.02
C PHE A 29 2.97 3.72 -4.87
N GLY A 30 3.17 5.04 -4.73
CA GLY A 30 2.28 6.05 -5.26
C GLY A 30 2.98 7.29 -5.79
N ASP A 31 2.19 8.31 -5.98
CA ASP A 31 2.64 9.61 -6.46
C ASP A 31 2.58 10.72 -5.38
N SER A 32 2.30 11.96 -5.77
CA SER A 32 2.22 13.11 -4.87
C SER A 32 1.12 13.01 -3.82
N LEU A 33 0.04 12.30 -4.10
CA LEU A 33 -1.06 12.09 -3.15
C LEU A 33 -0.61 11.28 -1.93
N SER A 34 0.32 10.36 -2.15
CA SER A 34 0.90 9.51 -1.10
C SER A 34 2.21 10.05 -0.53
N ALA A 35 2.91 10.93 -1.27
CA ALA A 35 4.17 11.56 -0.87
C ALA A 35 4.00 12.80 0.01
N SER A 36 2.79 13.13 0.46
CA SER A 36 2.47 14.32 1.30
C SER A 36 2.84 15.64 0.63
N HIS A 37 2.60 15.77 -0.70
CA HIS A 37 2.96 16.96 -1.45
C HIS A 37 2.36 18.23 -0.83
N GLY A 38 3.19 19.26 -0.64
CA GLY A 38 2.77 20.58 -0.13
C GLY A 38 2.45 20.63 1.37
N MET A 39 2.74 19.56 2.14
CA MET A 39 2.49 19.51 3.58
C MET A 39 3.60 18.75 4.33
N PRO A 40 3.68 18.86 5.67
CA PRO A 40 4.58 18.02 6.47
C PRO A 40 4.31 16.53 6.26
N ILE A 41 5.36 15.72 6.19
CA ILE A 41 5.24 14.26 5.96
C ILE A 41 4.36 13.61 7.03
N GLU A 42 4.45 14.06 8.27
CA GLU A 42 3.72 13.55 9.43
C GLU A 42 2.22 13.81 9.35
N ALA A 43 1.79 14.83 8.60
CA ALA A 43 0.40 15.16 8.36
C ALA A 43 -0.23 14.33 7.23
N GLY A 44 0.59 13.69 6.39
CA GLY A 44 0.12 12.87 5.27
C GLY A 44 -0.57 11.58 5.70
N TRP A 45 -1.49 11.10 4.87
CA TRP A 45 -2.28 9.90 5.16
C TRP A 45 -1.43 8.65 5.39
N VAL A 46 -0.27 8.52 4.74
CA VAL A 46 0.61 7.36 4.95
C VAL A 46 1.18 7.34 6.37
N ALA A 47 1.61 8.50 6.90
CA ALA A 47 2.09 8.60 8.27
C ALA A 47 0.97 8.33 9.29
N LEU A 48 -0.22 8.88 9.07
CA LEU A 48 -1.39 8.63 9.90
C LEU A 48 -1.84 7.16 9.87
N LEU A 49 -1.77 6.53 8.68
CA LEU A 49 -2.05 5.11 8.52
C LEU A 49 -1.00 4.25 9.25
N THR A 50 0.27 4.65 9.22
CA THR A 50 1.36 3.98 9.96
C THR A 50 1.07 3.96 11.45
N GLN A 51 0.68 5.10 12.04
CA GLN A 51 0.31 5.19 13.45
C GLN A 51 -0.85 4.26 13.78
N ARG A 52 -1.89 4.23 12.94
CA ARG A 52 -3.05 3.33 13.12
C ARG A 52 -2.64 1.86 13.03
N LEU A 53 -1.81 1.51 12.05
CA LEU A 53 -1.34 0.14 11.83
C LEU A 53 -0.58 -0.38 13.04
N GLN A 54 0.37 0.40 13.56
CA GLN A 54 1.19 0.04 14.72
C GLN A 54 0.37 -0.24 15.99
N THR A 55 -0.80 0.44 16.16
CA THR A 55 -1.69 0.19 17.30
C THR A 55 -2.56 -1.06 17.16
N LYS A 56 -2.81 -1.52 15.93
CA LYS A 56 -3.74 -2.63 15.64
C LYS A 56 -3.04 -3.91 15.22
N PHE A 57 -1.88 -3.79 14.56
CA PHE A 57 -1.11 -4.89 13.98
C PHE A 57 0.39 -4.62 14.21
N THR A 58 0.88 -4.90 15.41
CA THR A 58 2.25 -4.58 15.85
C THR A 58 3.34 -5.33 15.09
N ASP A 59 2.98 -6.40 14.41
CA ASP A 59 3.82 -7.21 13.54
C ASP A 59 3.94 -6.68 12.10
N TYR A 60 3.32 -5.51 11.80
CA TYR A 60 3.39 -4.83 10.51
C TYR A 60 4.04 -3.46 10.61
N GLN A 61 4.73 -3.06 9.54
CA GLN A 61 5.23 -1.71 9.32
C GLN A 61 4.78 -1.18 7.96
N ILE A 62 4.76 0.15 7.80
CA ILE A 62 4.53 0.78 6.49
C ILE A 62 5.82 1.44 6.02
N ILE A 63 6.14 1.24 4.73
CA ILE A 63 7.19 1.94 4.01
C ILE A 63 6.53 2.77 2.91
N ASN A 64 6.79 4.08 2.90
CA ASN A 64 6.33 4.97 1.84
C ASN A 64 7.41 5.08 0.76
N ALA A 65 7.19 4.46 -0.37
CA ALA A 65 8.04 4.51 -1.55
C ALA A 65 7.43 5.39 -2.67
N SER A 66 6.54 6.33 -2.32
CA SER A 66 5.87 7.22 -3.26
C SER A 66 6.78 8.37 -3.69
N ILE A 67 6.63 8.81 -4.94
CA ILE A 67 7.42 9.91 -5.54
C ILE A 67 6.46 10.92 -6.17
N SER A 68 6.51 12.19 -5.76
CA SER A 68 5.69 13.25 -6.34
C SER A 68 5.89 13.36 -7.86
N GLY A 69 4.78 13.44 -8.60
CA GLY A 69 4.78 13.52 -10.07
C GLY A 69 5.00 12.19 -10.79
N GLU A 70 5.07 11.07 -10.06
CA GLU A 70 5.30 9.74 -10.62
C GLU A 70 4.17 9.35 -11.59
N THR A 71 4.57 8.70 -12.69
CA THR A 71 3.66 8.14 -13.68
C THR A 71 3.64 6.61 -13.60
N THR A 72 2.68 5.99 -14.26
CA THR A 72 2.65 4.52 -14.35
C THR A 72 3.89 3.96 -15.05
N LEU A 73 4.46 4.67 -16.02
CA LEU A 73 5.72 4.26 -16.68
C LEU A 73 6.91 4.37 -15.72
N GLY A 74 7.03 5.46 -14.98
CA GLY A 74 8.09 5.62 -13.99
C GLY A 74 8.00 4.55 -12.90
N GLY A 75 6.79 4.33 -12.37
CA GLY A 75 6.53 3.26 -11.41
C GLY A 75 6.90 1.87 -11.96
N ARG A 76 6.51 1.55 -13.20
CA ARG A 76 6.89 0.30 -13.86
C ARG A 76 8.41 0.09 -13.93
N ASN A 77 9.16 1.15 -14.17
CA ASN A 77 10.61 1.07 -14.30
C ASN A 77 11.32 0.80 -12.96
N ARG A 78 10.74 1.23 -11.82
CA ARG A 78 11.37 1.13 -10.49
C ARG A 78 10.76 0.08 -9.56
N ILE A 79 9.58 -0.49 -9.88
CA ILE A 79 8.89 -1.42 -8.96
C ILE A 79 9.75 -2.62 -8.57
N LYS A 80 10.49 -3.19 -9.52
CA LYS A 80 11.35 -4.35 -9.25
C LYS A 80 12.37 -4.06 -8.16
N GLN A 81 13.10 -2.95 -8.27
CA GLN A 81 14.07 -2.53 -7.27
C GLN A 81 13.42 -2.28 -5.91
N SER A 82 12.25 -1.64 -5.89
CA SER A 82 11.51 -1.39 -4.65
C SER A 82 11.11 -2.68 -3.94
N LEU A 83 10.67 -3.69 -4.68
CA LEU A 83 10.32 -5.01 -4.13
C LEU A 83 11.56 -5.75 -3.59
N GLU A 84 12.67 -5.72 -4.30
CA GLU A 84 13.93 -6.33 -3.86
C GLU A 84 14.44 -5.69 -2.56
N THR A 85 14.30 -4.37 -2.44
CA THR A 85 14.77 -3.60 -1.27
C THR A 85 13.89 -3.81 -0.05
N HIS A 86 12.56 -3.76 -0.23
CA HIS A 86 11.62 -3.68 0.89
C HIS A 86 10.89 -4.99 1.19
N ARG A 87 10.86 -5.93 0.23
CA ARG A 87 10.22 -7.24 0.33
C ARG A 87 8.81 -7.18 0.99
N PRO A 88 7.90 -6.36 0.46
CA PRO A 88 6.60 -6.16 1.08
C PRO A 88 5.68 -7.36 0.87
N GLU A 89 4.90 -7.70 1.89
CA GLU A 89 3.77 -8.64 1.80
C GLU A 89 2.58 -8.01 1.06
N ILE A 90 2.38 -6.68 1.26
CA ILE A 90 1.30 -5.94 0.62
C ILE A 90 1.88 -4.69 -0.04
N VAL A 91 1.50 -4.45 -1.30
CA VAL A 91 1.77 -3.21 -2.03
C VAL A 91 0.46 -2.46 -2.23
N ILE A 92 0.37 -1.25 -1.67
CA ILE A 92 -0.71 -0.29 -1.98
C ILE A 92 -0.24 0.47 -3.21
N LEU A 93 -0.83 0.16 -4.38
CA LEU A 93 -0.48 0.74 -5.68
C LEU A 93 -1.41 1.91 -5.98
N GLU A 94 -0.88 3.14 -5.87
CA GLU A 94 -1.60 4.40 -6.06
C GLU A 94 -0.90 5.22 -7.17
N LEU A 95 -1.17 4.90 -8.44
CA LEU A 95 -0.60 5.55 -9.62
C LEU A 95 -1.63 5.68 -10.73
N GLY A 96 -1.35 6.60 -11.66
CA GLY A 96 -2.12 6.83 -12.87
C GLY A 96 -2.74 8.21 -12.97
N ALA A 97 -2.89 8.94 -11.85
CA ALA A 97 -3.42 10.30 -11.85
C ALA A 97 -2.58 11.22 -12.76
N ASN A 98 -1.27 11.20 -12.61
CA ASN A 98 -0.35 12.00 -13.43
C ASN A 98 -0.41 11.67 -14.92
N ASP A 99 -0.55 10.38 -15.26
CA ASP A 99 -0.74 9.95 -16.64
C ASP A 99 -2.04 10.52 -17.22
N GLY A 100 -3.13 10.40 -16.48
CA GLY A 100 -4.43 10.90 -16.86
C GLY A 100 -4.44 12.40 -17.04
N LEU A 101 -3.87 13.17 -16.10
CA LEU A 101 -3.76 14.62 -16.16
C LEU A 101 -2.90 15.10 -17.35
N ARG A 102 -1.93 14.30 -17.79
CA ARG A 102 -1.08 14.57 -18.96
C ARG A 102 -1.65 14.05 -20.26
N GLY A 103 -2.84 13.45 -20.26
CA GLY A 103 -3.50 12.94 -21.47
C GLY A 103 -2.87 11.68 -22.06
N ALA A 104 -2.20 10.87 -21.26
CA ALA A 104 -1.64 9.59 -21.71
C ALA A 104 -2.73 8.65 -22.23
N THR A 105 -2.37 7.73 -23.15
CA THR A 105 -3.36 6.79 -23.67
C THR A 105 -3.86 5.84 -22.58
N ILE A 106 -5.16 5.55 -22.60
CA ILE A 106 -5.79 4.57 -21.67
C ILE A 106 -5.05 3.22 -21.75
N LYS A 107 -4.65 2.82 -22.97
CA LYS A 107 -3.91 1.58 -23.19
C LYS A 107 -2.57 1.59 -22.45
N SER A 108 -1.77 2.65 -22.57
CA SER A 108 -0.46 2.71 -21.91
C SER A 108 -0.56 2.70 -20.40
N ILE A 109 -1.56 3.41 -19.83
CA ILE A 109 -1.81 3.41 -18.38
C ILE A 109 -2.15 1.99 -17.91
N TYR A 110 -3.09 1.34 -18.60
CA TYR A 110 -3.49 -0.02 -18.28
C TYR A 110 -2.31 -1.00 -18.32
N GLU A 111 -1.54 -1.00 -19.42
CA GLU A 111 -0.41 -1.92 -19.61
C GLU A 111 0.71 -1.73 -18.59
N ASN A 112 0.99 -0.48 -18.20
CA ASN A 112 1.98 -0.20 -17.16
C ASN A 112 1.52 -0.69 -15.79
N LEU A 113 0.28 -0.39 -15.39
CA LEU A 113 -0.29 -0.88 -14.13
C LEU A 113 -0.38 -2.40 -14.11
N ALA A 114 -0.82 -3.03 -15.20
CA ALA A 114 -0.85 -4.48 -15.34
C ALA A 114 0.54 -5.10 -15.12
N THR A 115 1.57 -4.53 -15.74
CA THR A 115 2.96 -4.99 -15.58
C THR A 115 3.42 -4.85 -14.12
N ILE A 116 3.11 -3.73 -13.45
CA ILE A 116 3.44 -3.53 -12.02
C ILE A 116 2.78 -4.61 -11.17
N ILE A 117 1.48 -4.85 -11.38
CA ILE A 117 0.71 -5.87 -10.65
C ILE A 117 1.32 -7.26 -10.85
N GLU A 118 1.67 -7.63 -12.08
CA GLU A 118 2.30 -8.92 -12.39
C GLU A 118 3.65 -9.07 -11.67
N ILE A 119 4.48 -8.03 -11.67
CA ILE A 119 5.77 -8.06 -10.98
C ILE A 119 5.57 -8.22 -9.48
N CYS A 120 4.60 -7.51 -8.85
CA CYS A 120 4.27 -7.68 -7.44
C CYS A 120 3.86 -9.11 -7.13
N LYS A 121 2.92 -9.68 -7.90
CA LYS A 121 2.43 -11.05 -7.72
C LYS A 121 3.55 -12.09 -7.88
N LYS A 122 4.44 -11.93 -8.86
CA LYS A 122 5.62 -12.80 -9.05
C LYS A 122 6.59 -12.75 -7.87
N ASN A 123 6.60 -11.65 -7.12
CA ASN A 123 7.39 -11.50 -5.89
C ASN A 123 6.61 -11.86 -4.61
N ASN A 124 5.48 -12.57 -4.74
CA ASN A 124 4.59 -12.98 -3.64
C ASN A 124 4.00 -11.80 -2.83
N SER A 125 3.97 -10.60 -3.39
CA SER A 125 3.30 -9.46 -2.78
C SER A 125 1.83 -9.41 -3.19
N GLN A 126 0.92 -9.28 -2.23
CA GLN A 126 -0.47 -8.94 -2.50
C GLN A 126 -0.57 -7.49 -2.96
N VAL A 127 -1.52 -7.19 -3.85
CA VAL A 127 -1.73 -5.83 -4.34
C VAL A 127 -3.08 -5.29 -3.88
N LEU A 128 -3.06 -4.10 -3.26
CA LEU A 128 -4.23 -3.24 -3.07
C LEU A 128 -4.15 -2.13 -4.12
N LEU A 129 -4.95 -2.25 -5.16
CA LEU A 129 -5.00 -1.24 -6.22
C LEU A 129 -5.88 -0.07 -5.76
N VAL A 130 -5.39 1.16 -5.97
CA VAL A 130 -6.11 2.38 -5.62
C VAL A 130 -6.59 3.06 -6.88
N GLY A 131 -7.92 3.15 -7.04
CA GLY A 131 -8.55 3.80 -8.17
C GLY A 131 -8.56 5.32 -8.03
N MET A 132 -8.47 5.98 -9.18
CA MET A 132 -8.47 7.43 -9.32
C MET A 132 -9.52 7.91 -10.33
N GLN A 133 -9.92 9.16 -10.20
CA GLN A 133 -10.81 9.84 -11.14
C GLN A 133 -10.17 11.14 -11.62
N LEU A 134 -10.46 11.50 -12.87
CA LEU A 134 -10.00 12.76 -13.44
C LEU A 134 -11.10 13.82 -13.35
N PRO A 135 -10.74 15.10 -13.23
CA PRO A 135 -11.70 16.19 -13.32
C PRO A 135 -12.52 16.13 -14.61
N PRO A 136 -13.80 16.55 -14.60
CA PRO A 136 -14.72 16.41 -15.74
C PRO A 136 -14.32 17.20 -16.99
N ASN A 137 -13.48 18.24 -16.85
CA ASN A 137 -12.96 19.05 -17.95
C ASN A 137 -12.00 18.29 -18.90
N TYR A 138 -11.57 17.07 -18.53
CA TYR A 138 -10.80 16.18 -19.42
C TYR A 138 -11.68 15.44 -20.47
N GLY A 139 -12.99 15.69 -20.44
CA GLY A 139 -13.97 15.14 -21.38
C GLY A 139 -14.51 13.78 -20.95
N ARG A 140 -15.84 13.61 -21.05
CA ARG A 140 -16.59 12.45 -20.54
C ARG A 140 -16.07 11.09 -21.03
N THR A 141 -15.67 11.02 -22.30
CA THR A 141 -15.19 9.74 -22.86
C THR A 141 -13.87 9.31 -22.24
N TYR A 142 -12.94 10.24 -22.10
CA TYR A 142 -11.62 9.96 -21.53
C TYR A 142 -11.70 9.66 -20.03
N THR A 143 -12.39 10.48 -19.26
CA THR A 143 -12.55 10.31 -17.80
C THR A 143 -13.23 8.97 -17.47
N ARG A 144 -14.28 8.59 -18.20
CA ARG A 144 -14.95 7.30 -18.02
C ARG A 144 -14.01 6.12 -18.34
N LYS A 145 -13.28 6.18 -19.46
CA LYS A 145 -12.32 5.13 -19.84
C LYS A 145 -11.18 5.02 -18.84
N PHE A 146 -10.68 6.16 -18.36
CA PHE A 146 -9.64 6.21 -17.31
C PHE A 146 -10.11 5.52 -16.02
N GLN A 147 -11.28 5.92 -15.52
CA GLN A 147 -11.84 5.32 -14.31
C GLN A 147 -12.08 3.81 -14.45
N ALA A 148 -12.45 3.32 -15.64
CA ALA A 148 -12.69 1.92 -15.91
C ALA A 148 -11.43 1.03 -15.87
N ILE A 149 -10.22 1.61 -15.98
CA ILE A 149 -8.95 0.87 -15.90
C ILE A 149 -8.86 0.08 -14.58
N PHE A 150 -9.16 0.71 -13.47
CA PHE A 150 -8.94 0.16 -12.12
C PHE A 150 -9.81 -1.05 -11.82
N PRO A 151 -11.14 -1.00 -11.96
CA PRO A 151 -11.97 -2.19 -11.75
C PRO A 151 -11.65 -3.31 -12.74
N GLN A 152 -11.33 -3.00 -14.00
CA GLN A 152 -10.93 -4.00 -14.98
C GLN A 152 -9.63 -4.72 -14.58
N LEU A 153 -8.63 -3.98 -14.08
CA LEU A 153 -7.40 -4.58 -13.56
C LEU A 153 -7.67 -5.43 -12.31
N ALA A 154 -8.48 -4.92 -11.38
CA ALA A 154 -8.81 -5.64 -10.15
C ALA A 154 -9.50 -6.99 -10.46
N GLU A 155 -10.44 -7.00 -11.40
CA GLU A 155 -11.11 -8.21 -11.85
C GLU A 155 -10.16 -9.18 -12.57
N ASN A 156 -9.39 -8.69 -13.56
CA ASN A 156 -8.50 -9.53 -14.36
C ASN A 156 -7.38 -10.18 -13.53
N TYR A 157 -6.86 -9.48 -12.52
CA TYR A 157 -5.78 -9.97 -11.67
C TYR A 157 -6.25 -10.53 -10.32
N GLN A 158 -7.57 -10.49 -10.04
CA GLN A 158 -8.18 -10.94 -8.79
C GLN A 158 -7.51 -10.30 -7.55
N ILE A 159 -7.34 -8.99 -7.58
CA ILE A 159 -6.74 -8.18 -6.52
C ILE A 159 -7.77 -7.28 -5.84
N LYS A 160 -7.46 -6.81 -4.63
CA LYS A 160 -8.30 -5.86 -3.92
C LYS A 160 -8.23 -4.47 -4.56
N LEU A 161 -9.37 -3.78 -4.54
CA LEU A 161 -9.53 -2.46 -5.13
C LEU A 161 -10.13 -1.49 -4.09
N ILE A 162 -9.56 -0.30 -4.00
CA ILE A 162 -10.23 0.90 -3.53
C ILE A 162 -10.75 1.62 -4.77
N PRO A 163 -12.07 1.72 -4.99
CA PRO A 163 -12.60 2.26 -6.24
C PRO A 163 -12.21 3.72 -6.51
N PHE A 164 -12.09 4.53 -5.46
CA PHE A 164 -11.66 5.93 -5.55
C PHE A 164 -11.03 6.38 -4.22
N LEU A 165 -9.77 6.83 -4.27
CA LEU A 165 -9.03 7.27 -3.08
C LEU A 165 -9.71 8.42 -2.34
N LEU A 166 -10.27 9.39 -3.10
CA LEU A 166 -10.86 10.63 -2.58
C LEU A 166 -12.39 10.51 -2.40
N ALA A 167 -12.90 9.29 -2.18
CA ALA A 167 -14.32 9.04 -2.02
C ALA A 167 -14.94 9.89 -0.92
N GLY A 168 -16.12 10.49 -1.21
CA GLY A 168 -16.89 11.31 -0.27
C GLY A 168 -16.43 12.76 -0.12
N PHE A 169 -15.27 13.14 -0.70
CA PHE A 169 -14.80 14.53 -0.65
C PHE A 169 -14.13 15.05 -1.95
N GLY A 170 -13.90 14.19 -2.93
CA GLY A 170 -13.17 14.55 -4.16
C GLY A 170 -13.77 15.70 -4.99
N GLU A 171 -15.03 16.08 -4.76
CA GLU A 171 -15.71 17.20 -5.40
C GLU A 171 -15.80 18.47 -4.52
N LYS A 172 -15.23 18.42 -3.29
CA LYS A 172 -15.38 19.48 -2.28
C LYS A 172 -14.09 20.29 -2.14
N HIS A 173 -14.07 21.49 -2.66
CA HIS A 173 -12.89 22.36 -2.70
C HIS A 173 -12.23 22.60 -1.34
N GLU A 174 -13.01 22.59 -0.25
CA GLU A 174 -12.50 22.81 1.11
C GLU A 174 -11.51 21.73 1.58
N PHE A 175 -11.44 20.58 0.89
CA PHE A 175 -10.50 19.49 1.19
C PHE A 175 -9.22 19.51 0.36
N PHE A 176 -9.07 20.53 -0.49
CA PHE A 176 -7.90 20.63 -1.37
C PHE A 176 -7.01 21.80 -1.00
N GLN A 177 -5.76 21.73 -1.40
CA GLN A 177 -4.81 22.83 -1.36
C GLN A 177 -5.19 23.90 -2.41
N ALA A 178 -4.49 25.03 -2.41
CA ALA A 178 -4.78 26.14 -3.34
C ALA A 178 -4.69 25.75 -4.82
N ASP A 179 -3.99 24.66 -5.15
CA ASP A 179 -3.88 24.14 -6.51
C ASP A 179 -5.13 23.39 -6.99
N GLY A 180 -6.06 23.07 -6.08
CA GLY A 180 -7.29 22.34 -6.38
C GLY A 180 -7.10 20.86 -6.78
N ILE A 181 -5.89 20.34 -6.63
CA ILE A 181 -5.51 18.96 -7.04
C ILE A 181 -5.12 18.11 -5.83
N HIS A 182 -4.25 18.63 -4.96
CA HIS A 182 -3.74 17.90 -3.83
C HIS A 182 -4.62 18.07 -2.59
N PRO A 183 -5.04 16.98 -1.93
CA PRO A 183 -5.79 17.06 -0.68
C PRO A 183 -4.99 17.80 0.40
N ASN A 184 -5.66 18.64 1.19
CA ASN A 184 -5.07 19.31 2.34
C ASN A 184 -5.01 18.41 3.58
N GLU A 185 -4.46 18.91 4.70
CA GLU A 185 -4.30 18.13 5.95
C GLU A 185 -5.61 17.58 6.50
N VAL A 186 -6.72 18.32 6.36
CA VAL A 186 -8.03 17.87 6.87
C VAL A 186 -8.53 16.64 6.11
N ALA A 187 -8.24 16.57 4.81
CA ALA A 187 -8.60 15.46 3.95
C ALA A 187 -7.83 14.17 4.25
N GLN A 188 -6.62 14.28 4.80
CA GLN A 188 -5.75 13.12 5.01
C GLN A 188 -6.38 12.04 5.89
N LYS A 189 -7.11 12.43 6.93
CA LYS A 189 -7.85 11.51 7.80
C LYS A 189 -8.92 10.73 7.04
N LYS A 190 -9.59 11.36 6.05
CA LYS A 190 -10.60 10.70 5.21
C LYS A 190 -9.95 9.65 4.30
N ILE A 191 -8.78 9.96 3.75
CA ILE A 191 -8.00 9.00 2.96
C ILE A 191 -7.62 7.79 3.81
N VAL A 192 -7.17 8.02 5.06
CA VAL A 192 -6.88 6.93 6.00
C VAL A 192 -8.07 6.01 6.18
N GLU A 193 -9.29 6.54 6.41
CA GLU A 193 -10.48 5.70 6.56
C GLU A 193 -10.75 4.87 5.30
N THR A 194 -10.67 5.49 4.12
CA THR A 194 -10.87 4.82 2.83
C THR A 194 -9.88 3.65 2.63
N VAL A 195 -8.60 3.87 2.94
CA VAL A 195 -7.56 2.84 2.78
C VAL A 195 -7.67 1.78 3.86
N TRP A 196 -7.90 2.18 5.11
CA TRP A 196 -7.98 1.28 6.25
C TRP A 196 -9.08 0.24 6.12
N GLU A 197 -10.25 0.63 5.63
CA GLU A 197 -11.40 -0.26 5.44
C GLU A 197 -11.02 -1.52 4.66
N VAL A 198 -10.21 -1.39 3.62
CA VAL A 198 -9.78 -2.53 2.79
C VAL A 198 -8.51 -3.18 3.35
N LEU A 199 -7.49 -2.40 3.70
CA LEU A 199 -6.20 -2.92 4.16
C LEU A 199 -6.33 -3.83 5.38
N GLN A 200 -7.12 -3.44 6.40
CA GLN A 200 -7.31 -4.27 7.59
C GLN A 200 -7.90 -5.65 7.27
N THR A 201 -8.74 -5.76 6.24
CA THR A 201 -9.31 -7.05 5.83
C THR A 201 -8.26 -7.95 5.19
N MET A 202 -7.36 -7.38 4.39
CA MET A 202 -6.25 -8.11 3.78
C MET A 202 -5.32 -8.69 4.85
N ILE A 203 -4.93 -7.86 5.84
CA ILE A 203 -4.06 -8.27 6.94
C ILE A 203 -4.71 -9.38 7.79
N LYS A 204 -6.01 -9.25 8.10
CA LYS A 204 -6.74 -10.28 8.86
C LYS A 204 -6.81 -11.61 8.11
N THR A 205 -7.09 -11.57 6.80
CA THR A 205 -7.16 -12.76 5.96
C THR A 205 -5.80 -13.46 5.89
N GLU A 206 -4.71 -12.70 5.78
CA GLU A 206 -3.36 -13.25 5.77
C GLU A 206 -3.01 -13.93 7.10
N LYS A 207 -3.38 -13.33 8.24
CA LYS A 207 -3.16 -13.93 9.57
C LYS A 207 -3.92 -15.22 9.77
N ILE A 208 -5.15 -15.33 9.29
CA ILE A 208 -5.95 -16.56 9.34
C ILE A 208 -5.29 -17.65 8.47
N ALA A 209 -4.84 -17.29 7.26
CA ALA A 209 -4.16 -18.25 6.38
C ALA A 209 -2.82 -18.74 6.95
N ALA A 210 -2.12 -17.91 7.73
CA ALA A 210 -0.86 -18.27 8.39
C ALA A 210 -1.06 -19.11 9.66
N ASN A 211 -2.25 -19.05 10.31
CA ASN A 211 -2.61 -19.80 11.52
C ASN A 211 -4.01 -20.41 11.35
N PRO A 212 -4.15 -21.51 10.57
CA PRO A 212 -5.45 -22.12 10.30
C PRO A 212 -6.11 -22.80 11.51
N ASP A 213 -5.36 -23.01 12.59
CA ASP A 213 -5.81 -23.73 13.80
C ASP A 213 -6.25 -22.80 14.97
N ASN A 214 -6.48 -21.51 14.71
CA ASN A 214 -6.89 -20.53 15.73
C ASN A 214 -8.31 -20.02 15.51
#